data_3532050825e81e0dc44d3d6c70a7800f
#
_entry.id   3532050825e81e0dc44d3d6c70a7800f
#
_cell.length_a   1.000
_cell.length_b   1.000
_cell.length_c   1.000
_cell.angle_alpha   90.00
_cell.angle_beta   90.00
_cell.angle_gamma   90.00
#
_symmetry.space_group_name_H-M   'P 1'
#
loop_
_entity.id
_entity.type
_entity.pdbx_description
1 polymer ?
#
loop_
_entity_poly.entity_id
_entity_poly.type
_entity_poly.pdbx_seq_one_letter_code
_entity_poly.pdbx_strand_id
1 'polypeptide(L)'
;MQLLNEDWEAAPNGYADFVETLITRRAVLPDDGDTLPTDADQTTTPQSMTAKPLWLDLGTNRETNAPARWLLNGRGYSPNVAIMGQAGSGKTRMMLKLLAQLREQTGAPVLLIDAGKDELADRPELARDLGAEVIKVPKAPIPLDMFAGSDAGLESARDVAMDFCASLDKALKDGLTDNQKPRVVEALKPLLAQRQRIPLADIQKTLEQHYEDNGIKEDRVLSSLRMMNQYSLFSPELTPVEFFGKSRILAFGGAPDESRRLALFLLFDALHRYLQTLPEAPMDAKFHRAVRLAFAIDEAKPLLAAKHDGLSKLVRLHRSHGLAVFMASQSPDDYEGQSDDYMEQIGLPICFKTNATSTAVLNNMFKARKGLNFSALEPGVCLTVLDGAANRVIAF
;
A
#
# COMPACT_ATOMS: atom_id res chain seq x y z
N MET A 1 22.54 -24.58 0.25
CA MET A 1 23.10 -23.59 1.19
C MET A 1 24.48 -23.93 1.75
N GLN A 2 25.02 -25.09 1.50
CA GLN A 2 26.41 -25.49 1.89
C GLN A 2 27.46 -25.23 0.80
N LEU A 3 27.07 -24.91 -0.43
CA LEU A 3 27.96 -24.66 -1.57
C LEU A 3 28.35 -23.18 -1.79
N LEU A 4 27.91 -22.27 -0.91
CA LEU A 4 28.17 -20.84 -1.04
C LEU A 4 29.28 -20.29 -0.13
N ASN A 5 29.89 -21.12 0.72
CA ASN A 5 30.87 -20.64 1.72
C ASN A 5 32.34 -20.91 1.40
N GLU A 6 32.67 -21.65 0.34
CA GLU A 6 34.10 -22.04 0.10
C GLU A 6 34.76 -21.37 -1.11
N ASP A 7 33.99 -20.80 -2.05
CA ASP A 7 34.57 -20.30 -3.32
C ASP A 7 34.84 -18.79 -3.40
N TRP A 8 34.37 -17.99 -2.47
CA TRP A 8 34.54 -16.54 -2.56
C TRP A 8 35.91 -16.03 -2.05
N GLU A 9 36.57 -16.80 -1.15
CA GLU A 9 37.90 -16.45 -0.65
C GLU A 9 39.03 -16.80 -1.62
N ALA A 10 38.74 -17.59 -2.65
CA ALA A 10 39.72 -18.03 -3.64
C ALA A 10 39.75 -17.19 -4.93
N ALA A 11 38.89 -16.19 -5.09
CA ALA A 11 38.86 -15.35 -6.29
C ALA A 11 39.92 -14.23 -6.24
N PRO A 12 40.74 -14.04 -7.30
CA PRO A 12 41.86 -13.08 -7.32
C PRO A 12 41.49 -11.63 -7.10
N ASN A 13 40.24 -11.22 -7.34
CA ASN A 13 39.71 -9.85 -7.17
C ASN A 13 38.43 -9.79 -6.34
N GLY A 14 38.11 -10.81 -5.55
CA GLY A 14 37.02 -10.79 -4.59
C GLY A 14 35.60 -10.84 -5.20
N TYR A 15 34.66 -10.21 -4.50
CA TYR A 15 33.23 -10.28 -4.77
C TYR A 15 32.80 -9.82 -6.18
N ALA A 16 33.53 -8.89 -6.79
CA ALA A 16 33.20 -8.37 -8.13
C ALA A 16 33.37 -9.43 -9.23
N ASP A 17 34.45 -10.21 -9.21
CA ASP A 17 34.72 -11.29 -10.20
C ASP A 17 33.77 -12.46 -10.02
N PHE A 18 33.35 -12.74 -8.78
CA PHE A 18 32.34 -13.77 -8.50
C PHE A 18 30.98 -13.43 -9.11
N VAL A 19 30.54 -12.17 -8.98
CA VAL A 19 29.28 -11.70 -9.58
C VAL A 19 29.35 -11.71 -11.10
N GLU A 20 30.47 -11.31 -11.70
CA GLU A 20 30.66 -11.35 -13.16
C GLU A 20 30.66 -12.79 -13.70
N THR A 21 31.24 -13.73 -12.97
CA THR A 21 31.24 -15.16 -13.31
C THR A 21 29.83 -15.77 -13.24
N LEU A 22 29.01 -15.36 -12.27
CA LEU A 22 27.61 -15.80 -12.17
C LEU A 22 26.76 -15.24 -13.33
N ILE A 23 26.97 -14.00 -13.72
CA ILE A 23 26.27 -13.37 -14.85
C ILE A 23 26.65 -14.06 -16.16
N THR A 24 27.94 -14.37 -16.36
CA THR A 24 28.45 -15.01 -17.59
C THR A 24 27.98 -16.46 -17.72
N ARG A 25 27.90 -17.21 -16.60
CA ARG A 25 27.37 -18.59 -16.59
C ARG A 25 25.87 -18.67 -16.89
N ARG A 26 25.12 -17.60 -16.64
CA ARG A 26 23.69 -17.55 -16.96
C ARG A 26 23.40 -17.28 -18.45
N ALA A 27 24.40 -16.85 -19.20
CA ALA A 27 24.26 -16.50 -20.61
C ALA A 27 24.54 -17.67 -21.59
N VAL A 28 24.84 -18.91 -21.10
CA VAL A 28 25.07 -20.06 -21.94
C VAL A 28 24.05 -21.13 -21.62
N LEU A 29 22.83 -20.98 -22.13
CA LEU A 29 21.88 -22.09 -22.36
C LEU A 29 21.84 -22.37 -23.86
N PRO A 30 21.76 -23.64 -24.29
CA PRO A 30 21.74 -23.98 -25.70
C PRO A 30 20.46 -23.49 -26.38
N ASP A 31 20.65 -22.97 -27.58
CA ASP A 31 19.64 -22.54 -28.53
C ASP A 31 18.95 -23.77 -29.13
N ASP A 32 17.80 -24.18 -28.59
CA ASP A 32 16.92 -25.14 -29.26
C ASP A 32 15.85 -24.35 -30.00
N GLY A 33 16.06 -24.20 -31.31
CA GLY A 33 15.18 -23.51 -32.22
C GLY A 33 13.79 -24.14 -32.30
N ASP A 34 12.80 -23.45 -31.78
CA ASP A 34 11.42 -23.57 -32.21
C ASP A 34 10.78 -22.19 -32.21
N THR A 35 10.48 -21.75 -33.42
CA THR A 35 9.81 -20.48 -33.73
C THR A 35 8.35 -20.52 -33.30
N LEU A 36 8.01 -19.85 -32.22
CA LEU A 36 6.63 -19.50 -31.87
C LEU A 36 6.22 -18.18 -32.51
N PRO A 37 4.94 -18.00 -32.89
CA PRO A 37 4.48 -16.84 -33.63
C PRO A 37 4.52 -15.58 -32.79
N THR A 38 5.09 -14.54 -33.36
CA THR A 38 5.11 -13.17 -32.83
C THR A 38 3.74 -12.55 -32.94
N ASP A 39 2.95 -12.57 -31.86
CA ASP A 39 1.92 -11.58 -31.64
C ASP A 39 2.57 -10.39 -30.94
N ALA A 40 2.62 -9.29 -31.67
CA ALA A 40 3.14 -8.01 -31.18
C ALA A 40 2.17 -7.43 -30.16
N ASP A 41 2.32 -7.82 -28.92
CA ASP A 41 1.63 -7.18 -27.81
C ASP A 41 2.41 -5.95 -27.37
N GLN A 42 1.73 -4.82 -27.37
CA GLN A 42 2.28 -3.52 -26.97
C GLN A 42 2.62 -3.56 -25.47
N THR A 43 3.79 -4.07 -25.13
CA THR A 43 4.38 -3.87 -23.81
C THR A 43 4.61 -2.37 -23.63
N THR A 44 3.76 -1.71 -22.86
CA THR A 44 4.02 -0.38 -22.30
C THR A 44 5.34 -0.45 -21.58
N THR A 45 6.38 0.07 -22.24
CA THR A 45 7.73 0.21 -21.67
C THR A 45 7.60 0.91 -20.32
N PRO A 46 8.13 0.38 -19.21
CA PRO A 46 8.11 1.08 -17.93
C PRO A 46 8.73 2.46 -18.14
N GLN A 47 7.98 3.52 -17.82
CA GLN A 47 8.54 4.87 -17.85
C GLN A 47 9.85 4.83 -17.06
N SER A 48 10.95 5.31 -17.66
CA SER A 48 12.27 5.31 -17.07
C SER A 48 12.22 6.12 -15.77
N MET A 49 12.13 5.40 -14.63
CA MET A 49 12.12 6.04 -13.32
C MET A 49 13.46 6.70 -13.09
N THR A 50 13.46 8.02 -12.89
CA THR A 50 14.68 8.76 -12.61
C THR A 50 14.83 8.94 -11.09
N ALA A 51 15.92 8.44 -10.55
CA ALA A 51 16.31 8.70 -9.18
C ALA A 51 16.92 10.11 -9.07
N LYS A 52 16.25 10.97 -8.33
CA LYS A 52 16.67 12.35 -8.04
C LYS A 52 16.11 12.78 -6.69
N PRO A 53 16.67 13.82 -6.03
CA PRO A 53 16.12 14.33 -4.78
C PRO A 53 14.69 14.85 -4.98
N LEU A 54 13.75 14.40 -4.15
CA LEU A 54 12.34 14.77 -4.18
C LEU A 54 12.01 15.63 -2.95
N TRP A 55 11.90 16.92 -3.16
CA TRP A 55 11.59 17.88 -2.12
C TRP A 55 10.10 18.18 -2.09
N LEU A 56 9.49 17.96 -0.94
CA LEU A 56 8.10 18.32 -0.66
C LEU A 56 8.05 19.64 0.11
N ASP A 57 7.34 20.61 -0.42
CA ASP A 57 7.09 21.91 0.19
C ASP A 57 5.88 21.83 1.12
N LEU A 58 6.13 21.99 2.42
CA LEU A 58 5.10 21.93 3.45
C LEU A 58 4.44 23.32 3.66
N GLY A 59 5.16 24.40 3.32
CA GLY A 59 4.73 25.78 3.55
C GLY A 59 5.87 26.65 4.09
N THR A 60 5.56 27.56 4.99
CA THR A 60 6.53 28.50 5.55
C THR A 60 6.72 28.24 7.05
N ASN A 61 7.96 28.14 7.50
CA ASN A 61 8.30 28.05 8.91
C ASN A 61 7.85 29.33 9.62
N ARG A 62 7.03 29.21 10.66
CA ARG A 62 6.43 30.34 11.35
C ARG A 62 7.45 31.21 12.09
N GLU A 63 8.54 30.63 12.55
CA GLU A 63 9.53 31.31 13.39
C GLU A 63 10.60 32.00 12.54
N THR A 64 11.04 31.34 11.47
CA THR A 64 12.14 31.82 10.62
C THR A 64 11.68 32.51 9.34
N ASN A 65 10.39 32.37 9.00
CA ASN A 65 9.80 32.80 7.72
C ASN A 65 10.46 32.18 6.48
N ALA A 66 11.21 31.10 6.65
CA ALA A 66 11.87 30.36 5.58
C ALA A 66 10.95 29.26 5.01
N PRO A 67 11.14 28.83 3.73
CA PRO A 67 10.43 27.69 3.18
C PRO A 67 10.67 26.42 4.02
N ALA A 68 9.59 25.73 4.41
CA ALA A 68 9.64 24.47 5.12
C ALA A 68 9.56 23.32 4.11
N ARG A 69 10.68 22.65 3.84
CA ARG A 69 10.80 21.58 2.85
C ARG A 69 11.31 20.31 3.48
N TRP A 70 10.86 19.18 2.97
CA TRP A 70 11.30 17.88 3.41
C TRP A 70 11.73 17.00 2.22
N LEU A 71 12.86 16.30 2.38
CA LEU A 71 13.40 15.38 1.37
C LEU A 71 12.75 13.99 1.56
N LEU A 72 11.83 13.65 0.65
CA LEU A 72 11.04 12.42 0.74
C LEU A 72 11.89 11.14 0.63
N ASN A 73 12.84 11.13 -0.29
CA ASN A 73 13.53 9.92 -0.73
C ASN A 73 15.02 9.88 -0.36
N GLY A 74 15.41 10.60 0.69
CA GLY A 74 16.79 10.67 1.16
C GLY A 74 17.28 9.40 1.83
N ARG A 75 18.61 9.29 1.97
CA ARG A 75 19.24 8.18 2.69
C ARG A 75 18.81 8.16 4.16
N GLY A 76 18.41 6.98 4.64
CA GLY A 76 18.04 6.79 6.06
C GLY A 76 16.64 7.28 6.44
N TYR A 77 15.91 7.95 5.55
CA TYR A 77 14.53 8.38 5.79
C TYR A 77 13.51 7.38 5.24
N SER A 78 12.44 7.15 5.98
CA SER A 78 11.27 6.44 5.45
C SER A 78 10.45 7.40 4.59
N PRO A 79 9.98 7.02 3.39
CA PRO A 79 9.15 7.86 2.55
C PRO A 79 7.70 7.92 3.01
N ASN A 80 7.39 7.46 4.22
CA ASN A 80 6.03 7.40 4.73
C ASN A 80 5.68 8.69 5.48
N VAL A 81 4.51 9.21 5.20
CA VAL A 81 3.98 10.46 5.75
C VAL A 81 2.72 10.19 6.56
N ALA A 82 2.71 10.60 7.82
CA ALA A 82 1.51 10.57 8.66
C ALA A 82 0.99 11.99 8.87
N ILE A 83 -0.29 12.21 8.56
CA ILE A 83 -0.93 13.51 8.68
C ILE A 83 -2.07 13.39 9.69
N MET A 84 -1.98 14.15 10.77
CA MET A 84 -2.88 14.05 11.92
C MET A 84 -3.59 15.36 12.20
N GLY A 85 -4.75 15.28 12.86
CA GLY A 85 -5.49 16.44 13.33
C GLY A 85 -7.01 16.24 13.28
N GLN A 86 -7.75 17.07 13.99
CA GLN A 86 -9.21 17.00 14.02
C GLN A 86 -9.85 17.28 12.65
N ALA A 87 -11.16 17.01 12.52
CA ALA A 87 -11.91 17.34 11.30
C ALA A 87 -11.80 18.84 10.97
N GLY A 88 -11.65 19.18 9.69
CA GLY A 88 -11.54 20.56 9.22
C GLY A 88 -10.19 21.25 9.49
N SER A 89 -9.20 20.58 10.08
CA SER A 89 -7.91 21.18 10.42
C SER A 89 -6.95 21.37 9.23
N GLY A 90 -7.21 20.75 8.09
CA GLY A 90 -6.38 20.86 6.87
C GLY A 90 -5.62 19.59 6.46
N LYS A 91 -5.82 18.45 7.15
CA LYS A 91 -5.16 17.16 6.85
C LYS A 91 -5.24 16.76 5.38
N THR A 92 -6.46 16.59 4.89
CA THR A 92 -6.72 16.17 3.52
C THR A 92 -6.11 17.14 2.52
N ARG A 93 -6.24 18.46 2.75
CA ARG A 93 -5.63 19.49 1.90
C ARG A 93 -4.11 19.37 1.84
N MET A 94 -3.44 19.10 2.99
CA MET A 94 -2.00 18.86 3.05
C MET A 94 -1.64 17.60 2.28
N MET A 95 -2.33 16.49 2.51
CA MET A 95 -2.08 15.23 1.79
C MET A 95 -2.16 15.44 0.26
N LEU A 96 -3.21 16.07 -0.22
CA LEU A 96 -3.41 16.34 -1.65
C LEU A 96 -2.32 17.27 -2.20
N LYS A 97 -1.90 18.31 -1.46
CA LYS A 97 -0.79 19.19 -1.82
C LYS A 97 0.51 18.40 -2.02
N LEU A 98 0.82 17.47 -1.12
CA LEU A 98 2.05 16.67 -1.19
C LEU A 98 1.99 15.64 -2.32
N LEU A 99 0.84 15.00 -2.55
CA LEU A 99 0.64 14.05 -3.65
C LEU A 99 0.75 14.73 -5.02
N ALA A 100 0.18 15.92 -5.17
CA ALA A 100 0.30 16.70 -6.40
C ALA A 100 1.77 17.05 -6.70
N GLN A 101 2.53 17.52 -5.72
CA GLN A 101 3.96 17.80 -5.86
C GLN A 101 4.76 16.55 -6.22
N LEU A 102 4.48 15.41 -5.59
CA LEU A 102 5.12 14.16 -5.89
C LEU A 102 4.83 13.75 -7.34
N ARG A 103 3.56 13.78 -7.72
CA ARG A 103 3.13 13.45 -9.09
C ARG A 103 3.80 14.33 -10.13
N GLU A 104 3.83 15.66 -9.91
CA GLU A 104 4.46 16.63 -10.80
C GLU A 104 5.96 16.36 -10.96
N GLN A 105 6.67 16.10 -9.86
CA GLN A 105 8.12 15.88 -9.87
C GLN A 105 8.53 14.53 -10.48
N THR A 106 7.71 13.48 -10.34
CA THR A 106 8.12 12.11 -10.68
C THR A 106 7.35 11.49 -11.83
N GLY A 107 6.12 11.93 -12.09
CA GLY A 107 5.18 11.21 -12.96
C GLY A 107 4.65 9.91 -12.37
N ALA A 108 5.07 9.51 -11.16
CA ALA A 108 4.63 8.27 -10.52
C ALA A 108 3.10 8.23 -10.33
N PRO A 109 2.43 7.10 -10.56
CA PRO A 109 1.01 6.97 -10.30
C PRO A 109 0.69 7.17 -8.82
N VAL A 110 -0.53 7.61 -8.57
CA VAL A 110 -1.10 7.81 -7.22
C VAL A 110 -2.30 6.90 -7.05
N LEU A 111 -2.26 6.03 -6.04
CA LEU A 111 -3.42 5.28 -5.58
C LEU A 111 -3.96 5.95 -4.32
N LEU A 112 -5.06 6.66 -4.44
CA LEU A 112 -5.70 7.37 -3.33
C LEU A 112 -6.98 6.65 -2.91
N ILE A 113 -7.03 6.28 -1.62
CA ILE A 113 -8.20 5.67 -0.99
C ILE A 113 -8.98 6.74 -0.24
N ASP A 114 -10.21 6.98 -0.67
CA ASP A 114 -11.23 7.73 0.08
C ASP A 114 -12.06 6.71 0.87
N ALA A 115 -11.62 6.43 2.10
CA ALA A 115 -12.26 5.41 2.94
C ALA A 115 -13.54 5.91 3.61
N GLY A 116 -13.85 7.20 3.53
CA GLY A 116 -14.90 7.86 4.28
C GLY A 116 -16.18 8.12 3.49
N LYS A 117 -16.30 9.33 2.93
CA LYS A 117 -17.58 9.88 2.47
C LYS A 117 -17.69 10.14 0.97
N ASP A 118 -16.76 9.63 0.16
CA ASP A 118 -16.64 9.93 -1.28
C ASP A 118 -16.39 11.41 -1.61
N GLU A 119 -16.00 12.22 -0.61
CA GLU A 119 -15.78 13.67 -0.79
C GLU A 119 -14.63 13.98 -1.76
N LEU A 120 -13.61 13.12 -1.82
CA LEU A 120 -12.48 13.28 -2.75
C LEU A 120 -12.86 12.85 -4.17
N ALA A 121 -13.67 11.81 -4.29
CA ALA A 121 -14.14 11.30 -5.56
C ALA A 121 -15.12 12.24 -6.27
N ASP A 122 -15.73 13.17 -5.54
CA ASP A 122 -16.66 14.18 -6.07
C ASP A 122 -15.95 15.47 -6.53
N ARG A 123 -14.60 15.50 -6.50
CA ARG A 123 -13.77 16.64 -6.93
C ARG A 123 -13.12 16.38 -8.29
N PRO A 124 -13.71 16.84 -9.40
CA PRO A 124 -13.15 16.59 -10.74
C PRO A 124 -11.79 17.26 -10.94
N GLU A 125 -11.53 18.39 -10.28
CA GLU A 125 -10.23 19.05 -10.29
C GLU A 125 -9.13 18.16 -9.72
N LEU A 126 -9.41 17.41 -8.63
CA LEU A 126 -8.46 16.49 -8.02
C LEU A 126 -8.11 15.33 -8.97
N ALA A 127 -9.12 14.73 -9.58
CA ALA A 127 -8.91 13.66 -10.56
C ALA A 127 -8.04 14.14 -11.73
N ARG A 128 -8.29 15.34 -12.24
CA ARG A 128 -7.47 15.96 -13.29
C ARG A 128 -6.03 16.23 -12.83
N ASP A 129 -5.83 16.84 -11.67
CA ASP A 129 -4.52 17.24 -11.17
C ASP A 129 -3.63 16.03 -10.87
N LEU A 130 -4.22 14.91 -10.42
CA LEU A 130 -3.54 13.64 -10.23
C LEU A 130 -3.48 12.78 -11.51
N GLY A 131 -4.18 13.16 -12.58
CA GLY A 131 -4.36 12.32 -13.77
C GLY A 131 -4.99 10.98 -13.41
N ALA A 132 -5.98 10.97 -12.50
CA ALA A 132 -6.51 9.78 -11.87
C ALA A 132 -7.90 9.40 -12.44
N GLU A 133 -8.11 8.11 -12.59
CA GLU A 133 -9.42 7.51 -12.79
C GLU A 133 -10.15 7.42 -11.44
N VAL A 134 -11.43 7.80 -11.41
CA VAL A 134 -12.27 7.71 -10.20
C VAL A 134 -13.15 6.48 -10.25
N ILE A 135 -13.05 5.62 -9.24
CA ILE A 135 -13.87 4.41 -9.11
C ILE A 135 -14.64 4.50 -7.79
N LYS A 136 -15.97 4.53 -7.89
CA LYS A 136 -16.89 4.59 -6.74
C LYS A 136 -17.49 3.22 -6.48
N VAL A 137 -17.01 2.53 -5.45
CA VAL A 137 -17.49 1.21 -5.03
C VAL A 137 -18.72 1.38 -4.14
N PRO A 138 -19.82 0.64 -4.36
CA PRO A 138 -20.00 -0.47 -5.29
C PRO A 138 -20.66 -0.09 -6.63
N LYS A 139 -20.77 1.19 -6.96
CA LYS A 139 -21.39 1.62 -8.23
C LYS A 139 -20.61 1.11 -9.44
N ALA A 140 -19.29 1.04 -9.31
CA ALA A 140 -18.38 0.40 -10.25
C ALA A 140 -17.43 -0.53 -9.48
N PRO A 141 -17.20 -1.77 -9.95
CA PRO A 141 -16.22 -2.66 -9.35
C PRO A 141 -14.79 -2.13 -9.57
N ILE A 142 -13.89 -2.50 -8.67
CA ILE A 142 -12.45 -2.28 -8.86
C ILE A 142 -11.98 -3.25 -9.95
N PRO A 143 -11.49 -2.77 -11.10
CA PRO A 143 -11.14 -3.64 -12.24
C PRO A 143 -9.75 -4.28 -12.05
N LEU A 144 -9.54 -4.96 -10.94
CA LEU A 144 -8.27 -5.58 -10.55
C LEU A 144 -8.42 -7.08 -10.38
N ASP A 145 -7.52 -7.83 -11.01
CA ASP A 145 -7.30 -9.24 -10.67
C ASP A 145 -6.57 -9.33 -9.33
N MET A 146 -7.36 -9.41 -8.25
CA MET A 146 -6.83 -9.44 -6.89
C MET A 146 -6.14 -10.75 -6.50
N PHE A 147 -6.31 -11.81 -7.31
CA PHE A 147 -5.68 -13.11 -7.09
C PHE A 147 -4.54 -13.40 -8.06
N ALA A 148 -4.12 -12.39 -8.83
CA ALA A 148 -3.04 -12.55 -9.81
C ALA A 148 -1.79 -13.20 -9.19
N GLY A 149 -1.22 -14.17 -9.92
CA GLY A 149 -0.04 -14.93 -9.49
C GLY A 149 -0.34 -16.14 -8.60
N SER A 150 -1.59 -16.39 -8.23
CA SER A 150 -1.97 -17.58 -7.44
C SER A 150 -1.73 -18.88 -8.20
N ASP A 151 -1.82 -18.84 -9.51
CA ASP A 151 -1.62 -19.97 -10.44
C ASP A 151 -0.16 -20.30 -10.74
N ALA A 152 0.80 -19.57 -10.15
CA ALA A 152 2.23 -19.85 -10.30
C ALA A 152 2.70 -21.15 -9.61
N GLY A 153 1.82 -21.88 -8.94
CA GLY A 153 2.04 -23.17 -8.31
C GLY A 153 1.23 -23.37 -7.04
N LEU A 154 1.28 -24.60 -6.48
CA LEU A 154 0.49 -24.95 -5.29
C LEU A 154 0.86 -24.13 -4.04
N GLU A 155 2.13 -23.73 -3.88
CA GLU A 155 2.57 -22.88 -2.78
C GLU A 155 1.99 -21.47 -2.94
N SER A 156 2.10 -20.87 -4.14
CA SER A 156 1.50 -19.56 -4.43
C SER A 156 -0.01 -19.56 -4.20
N ALA A 157 -0.72 -20.60 -4.66
CA ALA A 157 -2.15 -20.75 -4.42
C ALA A 157 -2.50 -20.85 -2.92
N ARG A 158 -1.67 -21.56 -2.15
CA ARG A 158 -1.84 -21.67 -0.69
C ARG A 158 -1.64 -20.32 -0.01
N ASP A 159 -0.58 -19.60 -0.36
CA ASP A 159 -0.28 -18.31 0.25
C ASP A 159 -1.37 -17.29 -0.04
N VAL A 160 -1.87 -17.23 -1.29
CA VAL A 160 -3.00 -16.37 -1.65
C VAL A 160 -4.29 -16.77 -0.94
N ALA A 161 -4.55 -18.09 -0.75
CA ALA A 161 -5.69 -18.56 0.03
C ALA A 161 -5.58 -18.17 1.51
N MET A 162 -4.38 -18.21 2.08
CA MET A 162 -4.10 -17.77 3.46
C MET A 162 -4.29 -16.26 3.62
N ASP A 163 -3.77 -15.46 2.69
CA ASP A 163 -3.98 -14.00 2.68
C ASP A 163 -5.47 -13.67 2.58
N PHE A 164 -6.21 -14.32 1.67
CA PHE A 164 -7.66 -14.14 1.57
C PHE A 164 -8.38 -14.49 2.87
N CYS A 165 -8.03 -15.63 3.48
CA CYS A 165 -8.60 -16.06 4.75
C CYS A 165 -8.32 -15.04 5.87
N ALA A 166 -7.10 -14.51 5.96
CA ALA A 166 -6.72 -13.50 6.94
C ALA A 166 -7.45 -12.18 6.69
N SER A 167 -7.59 -11.77 5.43
CA SER A 167 -8.36 -10.58 5.05
C SER A 167 -9.83 -10.71 5.38
N LEU A 168 -10.44 -11.87 5.13
CA LEU A 168 -11.82 -12.15 5.49
C LEU A 168 -12.00 -12.17 7.03
N ASP A 169 -11.10 -12.80 7.77
CA ASP A 169 -11.09 -12.82 9.24
C ASP A 169 -11.12 -11.41 9.82
N LYS A 170 -10.26 -10.53 9.31
CA LYS A 170 -10.16 -9.12 9.75
C LYS A 170 -11.32 -8.24 9.26
N ALA A 171 -11.94 -8.57 8.14
CA ALA A 171 -13.07 -7.82 7.60
C ALA A 171 -14.36 -8.06 8.40
N LEU A 172 -14.56 -9.27 8.86
CA LEU A 172 -15.73 -9.67 9.65
C LEU A 172 -15.64 -9.13 11.08
N LYS A 173 -16.77 -8.66 11.60
CA LYS A 173 -16.86 -8.06 12.95
C LYS A 173 -16.34 -8.99 14.05
N ASP A 174 -16.70 -10.28 14.01
CA ASP A 174 -16.31 -11.25 15.03
C ASP A 174 -15.22 -12.22 14.54
N GLY A 175 -14.67 -11.97 13.35
CA GLY A 175 -13.64 -12.80 12.75
C GLY A 175 -14.09 -14.20 12.34
N LEU A 176 -13.12 -15.06 12.05
CA LEU A 176 -13.29 -16.48 11.76
C LEU A 176 -12.83 -17.33 12.95
N THR A 177 -13.53 -18.43 13.19
CA THR A 177 -13.10 -19.43 14.19
C THR A 177 -11.90 -20.23 13.69
N ASP A 178 -11.15 -20.86 14.61
CA ASP A 178 -9.99 -21.68 14.28
C ASP A 178 -10.32 -22.87 13.36
N ASN A 179 -11.59 -23.36 13.40
CA ASN A 179 -12.06 -24.41 12.51
C ASN A 179 -12.47 -23.89 11.11
N GLN A 180 -12.87 -22.64 10.99
CA GLN A 180 -13.27 -22.04 9.70
C GLN A 180 -12.06 -21.66 8.85
N LYS A 181 -10.98 -21.17 9.46
CA LYS A 181 -9.76 -20.74 8.74
C LYS A 181 -9.17 -21.83 7.84
N PRO A 182 -8.85 -23.05 8.34
CA PRO A 182 -8.33 -24.08 7.47
C PRO A 182 -9.31 -24.53 6.40
N ARG A 183 -10.62 -24.54 6.66
CA ARG A 183 -11.65 -24.88 5.66
C ARG A 183 -11.64 -23.90 4.48
N VAL A 184 -11.56 -22.60 4.75
CA VAL A 184 -11.48 -21.57 3.70
C VAL A 184 -10.23 -21.79 2.84
N VAL A 185 -9.08 -22.01 3.45
CA VAL A 185 -7.81 -22.23 2.73
C VAL A 185 -7.86 -23.50 1.87
N GLU A 186 -8.32 -24.63 2.44
CA GLU A 186 -8.37 -25.92 1.72
C GLU A 186 -9.38 -25.90 0.57
N ALA A 187 -10.52 -25.23 0.75
CA ALA A 187 -11.52 -25.10 -0.30
C ALA A 187 -11.01 -24.26 -1.48
N LEU A 188 -10.29 -23.18 -1.22
CA LEU A 188 -9.89 -22.22 -2.26
C LEU A 188 -8.60 -22.62 -3.00
N LYS A 189 -7.70 -23.33 -2.35
CA LYS A 189 -6.41 -23.72 -2.94
C LYS A 189 -6.50 -24.39 -4.32
N PRO A 190 -7.41 -25.36 -4.60
CA PRO A 190 -7.53 -25.95 -5.93
C PRO A 190 -7.96 -24.95 -6.99
N LEU A 191 -8.93 -24.09 -6.68
CA LEU A 191 -9.41 -23.05 -7.59
C LEU A 191 -8.29 -22.07 -7.95
N LEU A 192 -7.57 -21.58 -6.93
CA LEU A 192 -6.49 -20.61 -7.09
C LEU A 192 -5.28 -21.18 -7.84
N ALA A 193 -5.02 -22.50 -7.74
CA ALA A 193 -3.92 -23.17 -8.46
C ALA A 193 -4.20 -23.40 -9.95
N GLN A 194 -5.47 -23.41 -10.36
CA GLN A 194 -5.87 -23.85 -11.71
C GLN A 194 -6.37 -22.73 -12.60
N ARG A 195 -6.68 -21.58 -12.05
CA ARG A 195 -7.42 -20.54 -12.77
C ARG A 195 -6.85 -19.13 -12.53
N GLN A 196 -6.80 -18.38 -13.62
CA GLN A 196 -6.54 -16.94 -13.60
C GLN A 196 -7.85 -16.13 -13.58
N ARG A 197 -7.77 -14.87 -13.19
CA ARG A 197 -8.88 -13.91 -13.23
C ARG A 197 -10.13 -14.41 -12.52
N ILE A 198 -9.99 -14.73 -11.24
CA ILE A 198 -11.06 -15.31 -10.41
C ILE A 198 -11.94 -14.20 -9.84
N PRO A 199 -13.23 -14.14 -10.20
CA PRO A 199 -14.19 -13.25 -9.57
C PRO A 199 -14.47 -13.68 -8.11
N LEU A 200 -14.82 -12.73 -7.25
CA LEU A 200 -15.19 -13.03 -5.87
C LEU A 200 -16.41 -13.97 -5.77
N ALA A 201 -17.30 -13.92 -6.77
CA ALA A 201 -18.44 -14.85 -6.87
C ALA A 201 -18.02 -16.32 -7.03
N ASP A 202 -16.89 -16.60 -7.69
CA ASP A 202 -16.40 -17.97 -7.84
C ASP A 202 -15.75 -18.47 -6.56
N ILE A 203 -15.16 -17.60 -5.75
CA ILE A 203 -14.71 -17.90 -4.37
C ILE A 203 -15.89 -18.37 -3.54
N GLN A 204 -17.02 -17.64 -3.58
CA GLN A 204 -18.24 -18.02 -2.88
C GLN A 204 -18.74 -19.39 -3.33
N LYS A 205 -18.91 -19.61 -4.62
CA LYS A 205 -19.41 -20.87 -5.17
C LYS A 205 -18.52 -22.06 -4.79
N THR A 206 -17.20 -21.87 -4.81
CA THR A 206 -16.25 -22.91 -4.43
C THR A 206 -16.37 -23.28 -2.96
N LEU A 207 -16.56 -22.27 -2.10
CA LEU A 207 -16.83 -22.53 -0.68
C LEU A 207 -18.17 -23.22 -0.45
N GLU A 208 -19.24 -22.80 -1.14
CA GLU A 208 -20.55 -23.45 -1.08
C GLU A 208 -20.44 -24.93 -1.46
N GLN A 209 -19.80 -25.24 -2.58
CA GLN A 209 -19.58 -26.62 -3.03
C GLN A 209 -18.76 -27.44 -2.02
N HIS A 210 -17.69 -26.84 -1.46
CA HIS A 210 -16.91 -27.51 -0.43
C HIS A 210 -17.72 -27.85 0.82
N TYR A 211 -18.64 -26.96 1.24
CA TYR A 211 -19.51 -27.21 2.37
C TYR A 211 -20.52 -28.32 2.09
N GLU A 212 -21.11 -28.35 0.88
CA GLU A 212 -22.02 -29.41 0.44
C GLU A 212 -21.32 -30.76 0.38
N ASP A 213 -20.17 -30.85 -0.27
CA ASP A 213 -19.40 -32.09 -0.46
C ASP A 213 -18.95 -32.71 0.87
N ASN A 214 -18.72 -31.89 1.90
CA ASN A 214 -18.28 -32.35 3.21
C ASN A 214 -19.43 -32.40 4.28
N GLY A 215 -20.67 -32.18 3.87
CA GLY A 215 -21.82 -32.18 4.78
C GLY A 215 -21.74 -31.13 5.88
N ILE A 216 -21.06 -30.01 5.62
CA ILE A 216 -20.89 -28.91 6.57
C ILE A 216 -22.12 -28.02 6.48
N LYS A 217 -22.74 -27.72 7.63
CA LYS A 217 -23.88 -26.79 7.69
C LYS A 217 -23.38 -25.37 7.35
N GLU A 218 -24.24 -24.65 6.64
CA GLU A 218 -24.01 -23.22 6.37
C GLU A 218 -23.71 -22.48 7.67
N ASP A 219 -22.70 -21.64 7.61
CA ASP A 219 -22.26 -20.80 8.72
C ASP A 219 -22.12 -19.35 8.28
N ARG A 220 -21.60 -18.53 9.18
CA ARG A 220 -21.41 -17.10 8.95
C ARG A 220 -20.45 -16.78 7.78
N VAL A 221 -19.49 -17.64 7.48
CA VAL A 221 -18.55 -17.43 6.36
C VAL A 221 -19.31 -17.32 5.05
N LEU A 222 -20.18 -18.32 4.77
CA LEU A 222 -20.95 -18.32 3.53
C LEU A 222 -21.98 -17.19 3.50
N SER A 223 -22.72 -16.96 4.61
CA SER A 223 -23.72 -15.88 4.65
C SER A 223 -23.08 -14.50 4.47
N SER A 224 -21.92 -14.25 5.05
CA SER A 224 -21.19 -12.99 4.87
C SER A 224 -20.65 -12.83 3.44
N LEU A 225 -20.11 -13.87 2.84
CA LEU A 225 -19.64 -13.82 1.45
C LEU A 225 -20.80 -13.61 0.47
N ARG A 226 -21.96 -14.24 0.68
CA ARG A 226 -23.16 -13.97 -0.12
C ARG A 226 -23.60 -12.51 -0.02
N MET A 227 -23.61 -11.96 1.20
CA MET A 227 -23.95 -10.55 1.39
C MET A 227 -22.94 -9.62 0.72
N MET A 228 -21.65 -9.90 0.82
CA MET A 228 -20.60 -9.11 0.18
C MET A 228 -20.66 -9.18 -1.35
N ASN A 229 -21.00 -10.35 -1.92
CA ASN A 229 -21.11 -10.53 -3.36
C ASN A 229 -22.36 -9.87 -3.98
N GLN A 230 -23.33 -9.43 -3.17
CA GLN A 230 -24.39 -8.53 -3.66
C GLN A 230 -23.84 -7.18 -4.12
N TYR A 231 -22.65 -6.81 -3.61
CA TYR A 231 -21.91 -5.64 -4.03
C TYR A 231 -20.78 -6.08 -4.95
N SER A 232 -20.81 -5.69 -6.19
CA SER A 232 -19.74 -5.98 -7.15
C SER A 232 -18.46 -5.24 -6.73
N LEU A 233 -17.69 -5.82 -5.80
CA LEU A 233 -16.49 -5.17 -5.25
C LEU A 233 -15.33 -5.16 -6.25
N PHE A 234 -15.14 -6.26 -6.98
CA PHE A 234 -14.05 -6.46 -7.93
C PHE A 234 -14.52 -7.08 -9.25
N SER A 235 -13.85 -6.68 -10.30
CA SER A 235 -13.92 -7.31 -11.64
C SER A 235 -12.47 -7.59 -12.08
N PRO A 236 -12.06 -8.85 -12.35
CA PRO A 236 -10.66 -9.18 -12.64
C PRO A 236 -10.29 -8.85 -14.10
N GLU A 237 -10.52 -7.61 -14.54
CA GLU A 237 -10.29 -7.15 -15.92
C GLU A 237 -8.83 -6.79 -16.18
N LEU A 238 -8.20 -6.09 -15.22
CA LEU A 238 -6.83 -5.59 -15.32
C LEU A 238 -5.87 -6.42 -14.47
N THR A 239 -4.70 -6.64 -15.01
CA THR A 239 -3.57 -7.16 -14.23
C THR A 239 -3.10 -6.14 -13.20
N PRO A 240 -2.37 -6.55 -12.14
CA PRO A 240 -1.77 -5.61 -11.18
C PRO A 240 -0.87 -4.55 -11.83
N VAL A 241 -0.14 -4.92 -12.90
CA VAL A 241 0.72 -3.98 -13.65
C VAL A 241 -0.12 -2.87 -14.29
N GLU A 242 -1.21 -3.23 -14.97
CA GLU A 242 -2.11 -2.28 -15.63
C GLU A 242 -2.86 -1.44 -14.60
N PHE A 243 -3.27 -2.07 -13.50
CA PHE A 243 -4.04 -1.38 -12.47
C PHE A 243 -3.17 -0.39 -11.68
N PHE A 244 -2.05 -0.83 -11.10
CA PHE A 244 -1.18 0.03 -10.30
C PHE A 244 -0.28 0.96 -11.13
N GLY A 245 -0.19 0.74 -12.44
CA GLY A 245 0.54 1.60 -13.38
C GLY A 245 -0.14 2.93 -13.69
N LYS A 246 -1.39 3.15 -13.27
CA LYS A 246 -2.14 4.40 -13.49
C LYS A 246 -2.62 4.98 -12.16
N SER A 247 -2.76 6.31 -12.12
CA SER A 247 -3.35 6.96 -10.94
C SER A 247 -4.82 6.63 -10.81
N ARG A 248 -5.28 6.35 -9.56
CA ARG A 248 -6.68 6.04 -9.25
C ARG A 248 -7.11 6.65 -7.93
N ILE A 249 -8.37 7.06 -7.87
CA ILE A 249 -9.07 7.45 -6.66
C ILE A 249 -10.17 6.41 -6.44
N LEU A 250 -10.06 5.64 -5.35
CA LEU A 250 -11.05 4.63 -4.97
C LEU A 250 -11.89 5.16 -3.82
N ALA A 251 -13.20 5.27 -4.02
CA ALA A 251 -14.14 5.77 -3.04
C ALA A 251 -15.10 4.66 -2.60
N PHE A 252 -15.35 4.57 -1.29
CA PHE A 252 -16.08 3.46 -0.68
C PHE A 252 -17.29 3.89 0.14
N GLY A 253 -17.76 5.14 0.02
CA GLY A 253 -18.85 5.68 0.83
C GLY A 253 -20.18 4.95 0.69
N GLY A 254 -20.39 4.26 -0.45
CA GLY A 254 -21.60 3.47 -0.69
C GLY A 254 -21.54 2.00 -0.25
N ALA A 255 -20.38 1.50 0.18
CA ALA A 255 -20.21 0.10 0.55
C ALA A 255 -20.42 -0.13 2.06
N PRO A 256 -21.09 -1.24 2.46
CA PRO A 256 -21.18 -1.65 3.86
C PRO A 256 -19.80 -1.86 4.49
N ASP A 257 -19.69 -1.66 5.79
CA ASP A 257 -18.41 -1.68 6.52
C ASP A 257 -17.59 -2.95 6.33
N GLU A 258 -18.19 -4.13 6.41
CA GLU A 258 -17.48 -5.41 6.23
C GLU A 258 -17.03 -5.58 4.77
N SER A 259 -17.90 -5.23 3.81
CA SER A 259 -17.56 -5.27 2.37
C SER A 259 -16.45 -4.30 2.02
N ARG A 260 -16.51 -3.08 2.55
CA ARG A 260 -15.45 -2.07 2.37
C ARG A 260 -14.12 -2.54 2.95
N ARG A 261 -14.13 -3.08 4.18
CA ARG A 261 -12.90 -3.61 4.81
C ARG A 261 -12.31 -4.75 4.00
N LEU A 262 -13.14 -5.73 3.57
CA LEU A 262 -12.66 -6.83 2.73
C LEU A 262 -12.03 -6.31 1.44
N ALA A 263 -12.72 -5.41 0.74
CA ALA A 263 -12.20 -4.85 -0.51
C ALA A 263 -10.84 -4.16 -0.32
N LEU A 264 -10.69 -3.37 0.76
CA LEU A 264 -9.44 -2.68 1.06
C LEU A 264 -8.31 -3.66 1.44
N PHE A 265 -8.61 -4.69 2.24
CA PHE A 265 -7.61 -5.67 2.64
C PHE A 265 -7.12 -6.50 1.46
N LEU A 266 -8.02 -6.95 0.60
CA LEU A 266 -7.65 -7.65 -0.63
C LEU A 266 -6.84 -6.75 -1.59
N LEU A 267 -7.14 -5.46 -1.65
CA LEU A 267 -6.37 -4.49 -2.41
C LEU A 267 -4.95 -4.33 -1.84
N PHE A 268 -4.79 -4.30 -0.51
CA PHE A 268 -3.48 -4.21 0.15
C PHE A 268 -2.65 -5.46 -0.12
N ASP A 269 -3.25 -6.64 -0.04
CA ASP A 269 -2.57 -7.91 -0.34
C ASP A 269 -2.15 -7.98 -1.81
N ALA A 270 -3.03 -7.57 -2.74
CA ALA A 270 -2.71 -7.51 -4.16
C ALA A 270 -1.58 -6.53 -4.47
N LEU A 271 -1.58 -5.34 -3.83
CA LEU A 271 -0.50 -4.36 -3.98
C LEU A 271 0.81 -4.87 -3.40
N HIS A 272 0.77 -5.53 -2.23
CA HIS A 272 1.94 -6.15 -1.61
C HIS A 272 2.57 -7.19 -2.55
N ARG A 273 1.78 -8.16 -3.05
CA ARG A 273 2.24 -9.17 -3.98
C ARG A 273 2.79 -8.57 -5.27
N TYR A 274 2.09 -7.60 -5.85
CA TYR A 274 2.58 -6.89 -7.03
C TYR A 274 3.96 -6.27 -6.82
N LEU A 275 4.15 -5.53 -5.73
CA LEU A 275 5.44 -4.89 -5.45
C LEU A 275 6.57 -5.90 -5.23
N GLN A 276 6.27 -7.08 -4.68
CA GLN A 276 7.26 -8.16 -4.54
C GLN A 276 7.73 -8.74 -5.88
N THR A 277 6.94 -8.67 -6.94
CA THR A 277 7.36 -9.13 -8.28
C THR A 277 8.29 -8.14 -8.99
N LEU A 278 8.41 -6.92 -8.48
CA LEU A 278 9.17 -5.87 -9.11
C LEU A 278 10.62 -5.82 -8.59
N PRO A 279 11.58 -5.40 -9.43
CA PRO A 279 12.92 -5.13 -8.95
C PRO A 279 12.92 -3.91 -8.01
N GLU A 280 13.97 -3.77 -7.20
CA GLU A 280 14.16 -2.56 -6.41
C GLU A 280 14.13 -1.31 -7.30
N ALA A 281 13.56 -0.24 -6.75
CA ALA A 281 13.54 1.04 -7.45
C ALA A 281 14.98 1.62 -7.53
N PRO A 282 15.39 2.18 -8.67
CA PRO A 282 16.74 2.68 -8.86
C PRO A 282 17.09 3.77 -7.84
N MET A 283 18.39 3.87 -7.52
CA MET A 283 18.95 4.92 -6.68
C MET A 283 20.04 5.70 -7.45
N ASP A 284 20.17 6.99 -7.16
CA ASP A 284 21.28 7.80 -7.63
C ASP A 284 22.54 7.62 -6.74
N ALA A 285 23.66 8.24 -7.17
CA ALA A 285 24.92 8.18 -6.43
C ALA A 285 24.87 8.83 -5.02
N LYS A 286 23.83 9.61 -4.72
CA LYS A 286 23.60 10.24 -3.42
C LYS A 286 22.55 9.50 -2.60
N PHE A 287 22.17 8.29 -3.02
CA PHE A 287 21.20 7.41 -2.37
C PHE A 287 19.75 7.94 -2.35
N HIS A 288 19.38 8.80 -3.32
CA HIS A 288 18.00 9.14 -3.53
C HIS A 288 17.35 8.00 -4.31
N ARG A 289 16.31 7.39 -3.75
CA ARG A 289 15.57 6.30 -4.40
C ARG A 289 14.42 6.85 -5.24
N ALA A 290 14.25 6.33 -6.44
CA ALA A 290 13.09 6.70 -7.26
C ALA A 290 11.78 6.27 -6.60
N VAL A 291 10.73 7.07 -6.74
CA VAL A 291 9.36 6.70 -6.32
C VAL A 291 8.63 6.06 -7.49
N ARG A 292 8.14 4.86 -7.28
CA ARG A 292 7.38 4.06 -8.26
C ARG A 292 5.88 4.30 -8.14
N LEU A 293 5.39 4.43 -6.92
CA LEU A 293 3.98 4.57 -6.61
C LEU A 293 3.81 5.39 -5.32
N ALA A 294 2.87 6.32 -5.31
CA ALA A 294 2.36 6.92 -4.10
C ALA A 294 1.05 6.24 -3.70
N PHE A 295 1.01 5.70 -2.49
CA PHE A 295 -0.19 5.09 -1.91
C PHE A 295 -0.71 5.97 -0.78
N ALA A 296 -1.94 6.44 -0.89
CA ALA A 296 -2.53 7.38 0.06
C ALA A 296 -3.87 6.89 0.60
N ILE A 297 -4.09 7.08 1.90
CA ILE A 297 -5.33 6.73 2.59
C ILE A 297 -5.82 7.96 3.34
N ASP A 298 -6.99 8.47 2.96
CA ASP A 298 -7.71 9.44 3.79
C ASP A 298 -8.62 8.72 4.79
N GLU A 299 -8.69 9.22 6.00
CA GLU A 299 -9.38 8.59 7.15
C GLU A 299 -8.85 7.17 7.47
N ALA A 300 -7.53 7.02 7.64
CA ALA A 300 -6.87 5.73 7.85
C ALA A 300 -7.21 5.03 9.19
N LYS A 301 -7.80 5.72 10.17
CA LYS A 301 -8.08 5.21 11.53
C LYS A 301 -8.70 3.81 11.57
N PRO A 302 -9.79 3.48 10.84
CA PRO A 302 -10.40 2.15 10.91
C PRO A 302 -9.49 1.06 10.37
N LEU A 303 -8.62 1.39 9.40
CA LEU A 303 -7.70 0.46 8.76
C LEU A 303 -6.46 0.21 9.61
N LEU A 304 -5.94 1.24 10.26
CA LEU A 304 -4.86 1.13 11.24
C LEU A 304 -5.30 0.30 12.45
N ALA A 305 -6.52 0.53 12.95
CA ALA A 305 -7.09 -0.22 14.06
C ALA A 305 -7.32 -1.70 13.75
N ALA A 306 -7.56 -2.05 12.49
CA ALA A 306 -7.76 -3.43 12.06
C ALA A 306 -6.47 -4.27 12.11
N LYS A 307 -5.29 -3.63 12.12
CA LYS A 307 -3.97 -4.29 12.16
C LYS A 307 -3.85 -5.37 11.08
N HIS A 308 -4.13 -4.98 9.84
CA HIS A 308 -4.08 -5.89 8.70
C HIS A 308 -2.63 -6.06 8.22
N ASP A 309 -2.20 -7.31 8.06
CA ASP A 309 -0.82 -7.64 7.69
C ASP A 309 -0.39 -7.01 6.36
N GLY A 310 -1.26 -7.01 5.35
CA GLY A 310 -0.99 -6.39 4.05
C GLY A 310 -0.65 -4.91 4.18
N LEU A 311 -1.42 -4.13 4.99
CA LEU A 311 -1.11 -2.73 5.23
C LEU A 311 0.22 -2.56 5.98
N SER A 312 0.46 -3.38 7.00
CA SER A 312 1.71 -3.38 7.75
C SER A 312 2.91 -3.66 6.83
N LYS A 313 2.80 -4.67 5.97
CA LYS A 313 3.83 -5.01 4.98
C LYS A 313 4.08 -3.87 3.99
N LEU A 314 3.02 -3.20 3.51
CA LEU A 314 3.16 -2.03 2.61
C LEU A 314 3.96 -0.92 3.25
N VAL A 315 3.69 -0.58 4.49
CA VAL A 315 4.37 0.52 5.22
C VAL A 315 5.82 0.15 5.55
N ARG A 316 6.11 -1.12 5.89
CA ARG A 316 7.42 -1.54 6.42
C ARG A 316 8.39 -2.04 5.36
N LEU A 317 7.93 -2.73 4.30
CA LEU A 317 8.80 -3.53 3.44
C LEU A 317 9.07 -2.91 2.06
N HIS A 318 8.17 -2.04 1.55
CA HIS A 318 8.21 -1.65 0.14
C HIS A 318 8.92 -0.33 -0.18
N ARG A 319 9.64 0.24 0.79
CA ARG A 319 10.54 1.36 0.51
C ARG A 319 11.55 1.03 -0.59
N SER A 320 12.15 -0.16 -0.57
CA SER A 320 13.12 -0.61 -1.57
C SER A 320 12.52 -0.69 -2.98
N HIS A 321 11.23 -0.98 -3.08
CA HIS A 321 10.50 -1.03 -4.35
C HIS A 321 9.98 0.35 -4.81
N GLY A 322 10.26 1.40 -4.06
CA GLY A 322 9.87 2.77 -4.40
C GLY A 322 8.42 3.13 -4.04
N LEU A 323 7.85 2.47 -3.03
CA LEU A 323 6.55 2.86 -2.47
C LEU A 323 6.72 4.03 -1.49
N ALA A 324 5.89 5.07 -1.64
CA ALA A 324 5.71 6.14 -0.66
C ALA A 324 4.28 6.09 -0.12
N VAL A 325 4.10 5.99 1.20
CA VAL A 325 2.79 5.84 1.83
C VAL A 325 2.40 7.12 2.55
N PHE A 326 1.18 7.61 2.29
CA PHE A 326 0.59 8.78 2.92
C PHE A 326 -0.67 8.37 3.66
N MET A 327 -0.73 8.61 4.96
CA MET A 327 -1.87 8.23 5.78
C MET A 327 -2.39 9.45 6.54
N ALA A 328 -3.66 9.78 6.38
CA ALA A 328 -4.31 10.82 7.16
C ALA A 328 -5.23 10.21 8.22
N SER A 329 -5.10 10.65 9.47
CA SER A 329 -5.93 10.22 10.60
C SER A 329 -6.27 11.36 11.56
N GLN A 330 -7.22 11.12 12.46
CA GLN A 330 -7.69 12.17 13.37
C GLN A 330 -6.80 12.34 14.61
N SER A 331 -6.10 11.27 15.02
CA SER A 331 -5.27 11.29 16.22
C SER A 331 -3.90 10.65 15.97
N PRO A 332 -2.84 11.14 16.62
CA PRO A 332 -1.55 10.44 16.66
C PRO A 332 -1.65 9.04 17.27
N ASP A 333 -2.55 8.83 18.22
CA ASP A 333 -2.76 7.55 18.89
C ASP A 333 -3.22 6.45 17.92
N ASP A 334 -3.79 6.83 16.76
CA ASP A 334 -4.23 5.89 15.73
C ASP A 334 -3.05 5.13 15.08
N TYR A 335 -1.81 5.66 15.20
CA TYR A 335 -0.59 5.07 14.65
C TYR A 335 0.17 4.19 15.65
N GLU A 336 -0.22 4.20 16.93
CA GLU A 336 0.40 3.43 17.99
C GLU A 336 -0.17 2.00 18.04
N GLY A 337 0.68 1.00 18.21
CA GLY A 337 0.26 -0.38 18.38
C GLY A 337 1.33 -1.24 19.04
N GLN A 338 0.90 -2.27 19.81
CA GLN A 338 1.86 -3.17 20.49
C GLN A 338 2.56 -4.12 19.53
N SER A 339 1.88 -4.55 18.45
CA SER A 339 2.42 -5.51 17.47
C SER A 339 2.73 -4.87 16.13
N ASP A 340 2.01 -3.80 15.75
CA ASP A 340 2.19 -3.06 14.51
C ASP A 340 2.34 -1.58 14.85
N ASP A 341 3.54 -1.20 15.28
CA ASP A 341 3.88 0.19 15.53
C ASP A 341 4.24 0.86 14.20
N TYR A 342 3.26 1.54 13.62
CA TYR A 342 3.47 2.32 12.39
C TYR A 342 4.34 3.55 12.62
N MET A 343 4.47 4.03 13.88
CA MET A 343 5.22 5.26 14.19
C MET A 343 6.70 5.15 13.83
N GLU A 344 7.32 3.98 14.04
CA GLU A 344 8.73 3.76 13.68
C GLU A 344 8.98 3.86 12.18
N GLN A 345 7.94 3.66 11.38
CA GLN A 345 8.03 3.66 9.92
C GLN A 345 7.67 5.02 9.32
N ILE A 346 7.27 6.00 10.13
CA ILE A 346 6.92 7.34 9.65
C ILE A 346 8.17 8.20 9.56
N GLY A 347 8.49 8.64 8.34
CA GLY A 347 9.59 9.58 8.09
C GLY A 347 9.18 11.03 8.30
N LEU A 348 7.95 11.39 7.96
CA LEU A 348 7.43 12.74 8.15
C LEU A 348 6.10 12.74 8.90
N PRO A 349 6.10 13.05 10.20
CA PRO A 349 4.87 13.34 10.91
C PRO A 349 4.44 14.80 10.69
N ILE A 350 3.17 15.02 10.39
CA ILE A 350 2.53 16.34 10.26
C ILE A 350 1.29 16.35 11.17
N CYS A 351 1.25 17.21 12.16
CA CYS A 351 0.12 17.33 13.07
C CYS A 351 -0.49 18.73 13.04
N PHE A 352 -1.71 18.81 12.58
CA PHE A 352 -2.57 19.97 12.76
C PHE A 352 -3.20 19.96 14.16
N LYS A 353 -4.07 20.93 14.44
CA LYS A 353 -4.81 20.99 15.70
C LYS A 353 -5.44 19.63 16.02
N THR A 354 -5.18 19.13 17.24
CA THR A 354 -5.75 17.88 17.74
C THR A 354 -6.07 18.00 19.23
N ASN A 355 -7.09 17.28 19.66
CA ASN A 355 -7.44 17.10 21.07
C ASN A 355 -6.90 15.77 21.61
N ALA A 356 -5.84 15.22 21.00
CA ALA A 356 -5.23 13.97 21.44
C ALA A 356 -4.84 14.03 22.91
N THR A 357 -5.12 12.95 23.63
CA THR A 357 -4.90 12.83 25.07
C THR A 357 -3.53 12.27 25.42
N SER A 358 -2.91 11.52 24.50
CA SER A 358 -1.58 10.92 24.71
C SER A 358 -0.46 11.91 24.37
N THR A 359 0.08 12.56 25.41
CA THR A 359 1.25 13.43 25.26
C THR A 359 2.55 12.63 25.01
N ALA A 360 2.62 11.37 25.42
CA ALA A 360 3.79 10.52 25.23
C ALA A 360 4.00 10.19 23.74
N VAL A 361 2.95 9.75 23.04
CA VAL A 361 2.99 9.47 21.58
C VAL A 361 3.41 10.71 20.80
N LEU A 362 2.79 11.86 21.09
CA LEU A 362 3.15 13.13 20.47
C LEU A 362 4.59 13.54 20.72
N ASN A 363 5.07 13.41 21.96
CA ASN A 363 6.46 13.76 22.30
C ASN A 363 7.47 12.86 21.57
N ASN A 364 7.19 11.56 21.47
CA ASN A 364 8.06 10.62 20.76
C ASN A 364 8.06 10.90 19.25
N MET A 365 6.89 11.04 18.65
CA MET A 365 6.73 11.25 17.21
C MET A 365 7.34 12.58 16.74
N PHE A 366 7.16 13.66 17.52
CA PHE A 366 7.64 14.99 17.16
C PHE A 366 8.97 15.37 17.83
N LYS A 367 9.61 14.43 18.57
CA LYS A 367 10.85 14.70 19.33
C LYS A 367 10.71 15.98 20.17
N ALA A 368 9.51 16.20 20.68
CA ALA A 368 9.12 17.44 21.33
C ALA A 368 9.63 17.46 22.76
N ARG A 369 10.28 18.57 23.16
CA ARG A 369 10.50 18.89 24.56
C ARG A 369 9.15 19.23 25.20
N LYS A 370 9.01 19.01 26.53
CA LYS A 370 7.80 19.35 27.29
C LYS A 370 7.28 20.76 26.92
N GLY A 371 6.01 20.87 26.56
CA GLY A 371 5.36 22.16 26.37
C GLY A 371 4.75 22.43 24.98
N LEU A 372 4.76 21.48 24.04
CA LEU A 372 4.04 21.66 22.78
C LEU A 372 2.53 21.50 23.02
N ASN A 373 1.78 22.54 22.72
CA ASN A 373 0.33 22.55 22.82
C ASN A 373 -0.29 22.38 21.43
N PHE A 374 -0.68 21.17 21.09
CA PHE A 374 -1.28 20.83 19.79
C PHE A 374 -2.72 21.34 19.68
N SER A 375 -3.43 21.49 20.80
CA SER A 375 -4.81 22.00 20.82
C SER A 375 -4.89 23.50 20.53
N ALA A 376 -3.79 24.23 20.71
CA ALA A 376 -3.68 25.66 20.47
C ALA A 376 -3.21 26.03 19.05
N LEU A 377 -2.98 25.03 18.17
CA LEU A 377 -2.60 25.33 16.79
C LEU A 377 -3.77 26.02 16.06
N GLU A 378 -3.43 27.07 15.32
CA GLU A 378 -4.37 27.82 14.49
C GLU A 378 -4.76 27.02 13.23
N PRO A 379 -5.91 27.28 12.61
CA PRO A 379 -6.25 26.68 11.32
C PRO A 379 -5.15 26.96 10.27
N GLY A 380 -4.77 25.93 9.51
CA GLY A 380 -3.72 26.03 8.49
C GLY A 380 -2.29 26.00 9.04
N VAL A 381 -2.10 25.95 10.36
CA VAL A 381 -0.79 25.76 10.98
C VAL A 381 -0.63 24.31 11.43
N CYS A 382 0.49 23.70 11.08
CA CYS A 382 0.85 22.35 11.54
C CYS A 382 2.19 22.34 12.26
N LEU A 383 2.39 21.30 13.04
CA LEU A 383 3.68 20.93 13.62
C LEU A 383 4.25 19.76 12.81
N THR A 384 5.55 19.81 12.54
CA THR A 384 6.27 18.73 11.83
C THR A 384 7.69 18.63 12.33
N VAL A 385 8.43 17.59 11.93
CA VAL A 385 9.85 17.41 12.27
C VAL A 385 10.68 17.68 11.02
N LEU A 386 11.48 18.75 11.07
CA LEU A 386 12.46 19.08 10.05
C LEU A 386 13.84 19.20 10.71
N ASP A 387 14.86 18.66 10.07
CA ASP A 387 16.26 18.66 10.58
C ASP A 387 16.38 18.14 12.01
N GLY A 388 15.56 17.13 12.35
CA GLY A 388 15.55 16.51 13.68
C GLY A 388 14.89 17.30 14.79
N ALA A 389 14.26 18.44 14.48
CA ALA A 389 13.57 19.29 15.45
C ALA A 389 12.09 19.52 15.07
N ALA A 390 11.26 19.75 16.08
CA ALA A 390 9.87 20.14 15.87
C ALA A 390 9.78 21.58 15.35
N ASN A 391 9.03 21.78 14.28
CA ASN A 391 8.84 23.06 13.61
C ASN A 391 7.36 23.36 13.43
N ARG A 392 6.97 24.63 13.66
CA ARG A 392 5.64 25.12 13.29
C ARG A 392 5.66 25.64 11.87
N VAL A 393 4.76 25.13 11.05
CA VAL A 393 4.67 25.46 9.62
C VAL A 393 3.29 26.02 9.31
N ILE A 394 3.27 27.20 8.67
CA ILE A 394 2.08 27.75 8.04
C ILE A 394 1.93 27.02 6.70
N ALA A 395 0.96 26.13 6.64
CA ALA A 395 0.78 25.20 5.52
C ALA A 395 0.01 25.84 4.34
N PHE A 396 -0.88 26.80 4.66
CA PHE A 396 -1.80 27.44 3.70
C PHE A 396 -1.97 28.93 4.00
#